data_d6272b637e83be9e107e96439a46f97b
#
_entry.id   d6272b637e83be9e107e96439a46f97b
#
_cell.length_a   1.000
_cell.length_b   1.000
_cell.length_c   1.000
_cell.angle_alpha   90.00
_cell.angle_beta   90.00
_cell.angle_gamma   90.00
#
_symmetry.space_group_name_H-M   'P 1'
#
loop_
_entity.id
_entity.type
_entity.pdbx_description
1 polymer ?
#
loop_
_entity_poly.entity_id
_entity_poly.type
_entity_poly.pdbx_seq_one_letter_code
_entity_poly.pdbx_strand_id
1 'polypeptide(L)'
;DMASFPVVVKGSDGGEWSGTGSKENPTVEIAIPENTGEERTLSIWVNGVDTKKTVKQGKQVVPLVYSVVWSEGYLTVRDGAYVFAAPKERGMYFKYKSQYGFALPDPLESKPKYGGVVYGPTATEMAYADIPYGDTDPCSLVAPAGTWRMPTADELIELTSEGSKEFVVDTYRLCSDGEQDVYLVPSGQSTGSSLMLPTASLMWSSDAGDAGKARYLAWSNTATSKPMVSSGGTSQANSMMVRCVRAK
;
A
#
# COMPACT_ATOMS: atom_id res chain seq x y z
N ASP A 1 47.15 33.56 -19.74
CA ASP A 1 46.85 32.22 -20.25
C ASP A 1 46.43 31.34 -19.05
N MET A 2 45.12 31.18 -18.86
CA MET A 2 44.66 30.23 -17.86
C MET A 2 44.76 28.81 -18.45
N ALA A 3 45.76 28.05 -18.02
CA ALA A 3 45.97 26.67 -18.45
C ALA A 3 44.86 25.74 -17.90
N SER A 4 44.21 26.15 -16.80
CA SER A 4 43.10 25.43 -16.19
C SER A 4 42.06 26.37 -15.59
N PHE A 5 40.83 25.89 -15.42
CA PHE A 5 39.75 26.65 -14.82
C PHE A 5 38.96 25.76 -13.82
N PRO A 6 38.69 26.25 -12.62
CA PRO A 6 37.86 25.52 -11.65
C PRO A 6 36.38 25.61 -12.04
N VAL A 7 35.69 24.50 -11.89
CA VAL A 7 34.24 24.40 -12.00
C VAL A 7 33.70 23.94 -10.66
N VAL A 8 32.71 24.66 -10.16
CA VAL A 8 32.03 24.32 -8.89
C VAL A 8 30.55 24.17 -9.14
N VAL A 9 29.95 23.13 -8.60
CA VAL A 9 28.52 22.94 -8.56
C VAL A 9 28.05 23.14 -7.13
N LYS A 10 27.07 24.03 -6.94
CA LYS A 10 26.47 24.31 -5.62
C LYS A 10 25.04 23.88 -5.57
N GLY A 11 24.70 23.11 -4.58
CA GLY A 11 23.32 22.69 -4.29
C GLY A 11 22.58 23.71 -3.42
N SER A 12 21.28 23.88 -3.66
CA SER A 12 20.40 24.71 -2.80
C SER A 12 20.30 24.17 -1.37
N ASP A 13 20.71 22.95 -1.13
CA ASP A 13 20.84 22.29 0.17
C ASP A 13 22.16 22.56 0.90
N GLY A 14 23.06 23.38 0.31
CA GLY A 14 24.38 23.71 0.83
C GLY A 14 25.49 22.78 0.39
N GLY A 15 25.20 21.75 -0.41
CA GLY A 15 26.24 20.90 -1.01
C GLY A 15 27.09 21.66 -1.99
N GLU A 16 28.41 21.34 -2.05
CA GLU A 16 29.36 21.92 -3.00
C GLU A 16 30.30 20.83 -3.52
N TRP A 17 30.43 20.74 -4.85
CA TRP A 17 31.29 19.77 -5.55
C TRP A 17 32.12 20.49 -6.59
N SER A 18 33.35 20.06 -6.82
CA SER A 18 34.26 20.77 -7.71
C SER A 18 35.02 19.83 -8.63
N GLY A 19 35.44 20.39 -9.75
CA GLY A 19 36.33 19.77 -10.72
C GLY A 19 37.18 20.83 -11.41
N THR A 20 38.12 20.40 -12.23
CA THR A 20 39.00 21.31 -12.95
C THR A 20 39.00 20.95 -14.43
N GLY A 21 38.70 21.92 -15.28
CA GLY A 21 38.85 21.80 -16.72
C GLY A 21 40.12 22.50 -17.22
N SER A 22 40.50 22.21 -18.45
CA SER A 22 41.61 22.89 -19.12
C SER A 22 41.20 23.31 -20.56
N LYS A 23 42.01 24.15 -21.17
CA LYS A 23 41.78 24.57 -22.57
C LYS A 23 41.86 23.38 -23.53
N GLU A 24 42.65 22.36 -23.20
CA GLU A 24 42.88 21.15 -24.00
C GLU A 24 41.79 20.11 -23.72
N ASN A 25 41.28 20.09 -22.49
CA ASN A 25 40.14 19.22 -22.08
C ASN A 25 39.08 20.08 -21.39
N PRO A 26 38.16 20.68 -22.15
CA PRO A 26 37.13 21.55 -21.62
C PRO A 26 35.95 20.80 -20.92
N THR A 27 35.93 19.47 -20.99
CA THR A 27 34.92 18.67 -20.33
C THR A 27 35.34 18.40 -18.88
N VAL A 28 34.47 18.69 -17.93
CA VAL A 28 34.68 18.44 -16.50
C VAL A 28 33.60 17.49 -16.01
N GLU A 29 34.01 16.33 -15.54
CA GLU A 29 33.11 15.40 -14.86
C GLU A 29 33.17 15.67 -13.36
N ILE A 30 32.03 15.90 -12.75
CA ILE A 30 31.87 16.14 -11.31
C ILE A 30 30.89 15.11 -10.76
N ALA A 31 31.38 14.23 -9.90
CA ALA A 31 30.56 13.27 -9.20
C ALA A 31 29.72 13.99 -8.12
N ILE A 32 28.42 14.08 -8.35
CA ILE A 32 27.48 14.65 -7.39
C ILE A 32 26.74 13.49 -6.74
N PRO A 33 26.77 13.35 -5.40
CA PRO A 33 26.06 12.30 -4.71
C PRO A 33 24.57 12.31 -5.00
N GLU A 34 23.96 11.15 -4.93
CA GLU A 34 22.51 10.99 -5.02
C GLU A 34 21.81 11.88 -3.99
N ASN A 35 20.67 12.44 -4.41
CA ASN A 35 19.87 13.26 -3.53
C ASN A 35 18.85 12.40 -2.78
N THR A 36 19.08 12.18 -1.50
CA THR A 36 18.16 11.43 -0.60
C THR A 36 17.16 12.35 0.11
N GLY A 37 17.32 13.67 -0.03
CA GLY A 37 16.43 14.70 0.52
C GLY A 37 15.38 15.19 -0.47
N GLU A 38 14.81 16.34 -0.20
CA GLU A 38 13.88 17.02 -1.12
C GLU A 38 14.57 17.44 -2.43
N GLU A 39 13.78 17.74 -3.48
CA GLU A 39 14.32 18.24 -4.74
C GLU A 39 15.28 19.42 -4.48
N ARG A 40 16.50 19.34 -5.03
CA ARG A 40 17.47 20.43 -4.94
C ARG A 40 17.80 20.99 -6.32
N THR A 41 18.13 22.27 -6.34
CA THR A 41 18.62 22.96 -7.54
C THR A 41 20.13 23.05 -7.46
N LEU A 42 20.81 22.58 -8.50
CA LEU A 42 22.26 22.66 -8.66
C LEU A 42 22.57 23.84 -9.54
N SER A 43 23.45 24.75 -9.11
CA SER A 43 23.97 25.88 -9.89
C SER A 43 25.44 25.66 -10.27
N ILE A 44 25.79 26.04 -11.48
CA ILE A 44 27.14 25.80 -12.04
C ILE A 44 27.93 27.11 -12.05
N TRP A 45 29.12 27.07 -11.45
CA TRP A 45 30.04 28.19 -11.32
C TRP A 45 31.35 27.86 -12.02
N VAL A 46 31.86 28.77 -12.81
CA VAL A 46 33.17 28.65 -13.51
C VAL A 46 34.04 29.85 -13.15
N ASN A 47 35.25 29.59 -12.71
CA ASN A 47 36.18 30.64 -12.22
C ASN A 47 35.56 31.54 -11.13
N GLY A 48 34.71 30.99 -10.27
CA GLY A 48 34.00 31.76 -9.24
C GLY A 48 32.82 32.61 -9.76
N VAL A 49 32.46 32.51 -11.03
CA VAL A 49 31.35 33.26 -11.65
C VAL A 49 30.17 32.30 -11.83
N ASP A 50 28.98 32.70 -11.36
CA ASP A 50 27.75 31.98 -11.58
C ASP A 50 27.36 32.05 -13.09
N THR A 51 27.32 30.90 -13.74
CA THR A 51 26.97 30.78 -15.16
C THR A 51 25.48 30.97 -15.43
N LYS A 52 24.64 31.11 -14.39
CA LYS A 52 23.18 31.14 -14.47
C LYS A 52 22.56 29.86 -15.02
N LYS A 53 23.34 28.80 -15.16
CA LYS A 53 22.84 27.48 -15.54
C LYS A 53 22.54 26.67 -14.29
N THR A 54 21.37 26.04 -14.29
CA THR A 54 20.91 25.22 -13.19
C THR A 54 20.42 23.87 -13.70
N VAL A 55 20.54 22.85 -12.84
CA VAL A 55 19.98 21.52 -13.05
C VAL A 55 19.18 21.18 -11.80
N LYS A 56 17.99 20.63 -11.98
CA LYS A 56 17.21 20.07 -10.87
C LYS A 56 17.60 18.63 -10.65
N GLN A 57 17.92 18.28 -9.41
CA GLN A 57 18.11 16.92 -8.98
C GLN A 57 16.98 16.55 -8.05
N GLY A 58 16.06 15.72 -8.55
CA GLY A 58 14.95 15.17 -7.76
C GLY A 58 15.46 14.26 -6.65
N LYS A 59 14.59 13.98 -5.70
CA LYS A 59 14.81 12.97 -4.67
C LYS A 59 14.99 11.62 -5.36
N GLN A 60 16.09 10.93 -5.06
CA GLN A 60 16.19 9.54 -5.42
C GLN A 60 15.18 8.75 -4.60
N VAL A 61 14.18 8.23 -5.25
CA VAL A 61 13.28 7.25 -4.66
C VAL A 61 14.05 5.94 -4.62
N VAL A 62 14.54 5.55 -3.44
CA VAL A 62 15.00 4.17 -3.24
C VAL A 62 13.78 3.29 -3.52
N PRO A 63 13.85 2.35 -4.47
CA PRO A 63 12.72 1.48 -4.74
C PRO A 63 12.31 0.80 -3.45
N LEU A 64 11.07 1.01 -3.02
CA LEU A 64 10.51 0.29 -1.89
C LEU A 64 10.31 -1.15 -2.33
N VAL A 65 10.93 -2.08 -1.64
CA VAL A 65 10.70 -3.51 -1.83
C VAL A 65 9.87 -3.99 -0.64
N TYR A 66 8.68 -4.52 -0.90
CA TYR A 66 7.86 -5.05 0.18
C TYR A 66 8.58 -6.18 0.93
N SER A 67 8.50 -6.16 2.25
CA SER A 67 9.14 -7.15 3.13
C SER A 67 8.50 -8.54 3.01
N VAL A 68 7.29 -8.61 2.47
CA VAL A 68 6.49 -9.83 2.32
C VAL A 68 6.02 -10.02 0.87
N VAL A 69 5.56 -11.23 0.57
CA VAL A 69 4.82 -11.51 -0.67
C VAL A 69 3.33 -11.33 -0.40
N TRP A 70 2.69 -10.44 -1.15
CA TRP A 70 1.24 -10.22 -1.11
C TRP A 70 0.50 -11.25 -1.96
N SER A 71 -0.67 -11.68 -1.52
CA SER A 71 -1.56 -12.50 -2.32
C SER A 71 -1.99 -11.75 -3.59
N GLU A 72 -2.26 -12.47 -4.68
CA GLU A 72 -2.70 -11.90 -5.95
C GLU A 72 -4.04 -11.14 -5.85
N GLY A 73 -4.93 -11.60 -4.97
CA GLY A 73 -6.25 -11.02 -4.73
C GLY A 73 -6.67 -11.07 -3.28
N TYR A 74 -7.88 -10.59 -3.01
CA TYR A 74 -8.50 -10.69 -1.70
C TYR A 74 -8.92 -12.14 -1.40
N LEU A 75 -8.94 -12.48 -0.11
CA LEU A 75 -9.39 -13.79 0.34
C LEU A 75 -10.87 -14.00 0.02
N THR A 76 -11.19 -15.19 -0.49
CA THR A 76 -12.54 -15.65 -0.76
C THR A 76 -12.66 -17.14 -0.43
N VAL A 77 -13.88 -17.67 -0.40
CA VAL A 77 -14.15 -19.09 -0.23
C VAL A 77 -14.94 -19.58 -1.42
N ARG A 78 -14.43 -20.60 -2.12
CA ARG A 78 -15.09 -21.26 -3.26
C ARG A 78 -15.11 -22.76 -3.01
N ASP A 79 -16.28 -23.37 -3.08
CA ASP A 79 -16.47 -24.82 -2.88
C ASP A 79 -15.84 -25.34 -1.56
N GLY A 80 -15.93 -24.56 -0.50
CA GLY A 80 -15.35 -24.87 0.82
C GLY A 80 -13.84 -24.65 0.93
N ALA A 81 -13.15 -24.25 -0.15
CA ALA A 81 -11.73 -23.94 -0.14
C ALA A 81 -11.48 -22.43 -0.01
N TYR A 82 -10.50 -22.07 0.83
CA TYR A 82 -10.01 -20.69 0.94
C TYR A 82 -9.01 -20.42 -0.19
N VAL A 83 -9.35 -19.46 -1.05
CA VAL A 83 -8.57 -19.11 -2.24
C VAL A 83 -8.53 -17.59 -2.41
N PHE A 84 -7.77 -17.11 -3.39
CA PHE A 84 -7.73 -15.68 -3.71
C PHE A 84 -8.66 -15.37 -4.89
N ALA A 85 -9.35 -14.25 -4.79
CA ALA A 85 -10.07 -13.65 -5.91
C ALA A 85 -9.06 -13.17 -6.96
N ALA A 86 -9.50 -12.88 -8.17
CA ALA A 86 -8.64 -12.25 -9.16
C ALA A 86 -8.16 -10.86 -8.68
N PRO A 87 -7.02 -10.35 -9.16
CA PRO A 87 -6.33 -9.18 -8.58
C PRO A 87 -7.20 -7.93 -8.40
N LYS A 88 -8.16 -7.72 -9.31
CA LYS A 88 -9.06 -6.55 -9.33
C LYS A 88 -10.48 -6.86 -8.86
N GLU A 89 -10.72 -8.07 -8.39
CA GLU A 89 -12.02 -8.50 -7.89
C GLU A 89 -12.10 -8.34 -6.37
N ARG A 90 -13.32 -8.18 -5.88
CA ARG A 90 -13.60 -8.21 -4.45
C ARG A 90 -13.53 -9.65 -3.95
N GLY A 91 -13.00 -9.80 -2.73
CA GLY A 91 -13.12 -11.02 -1.97
C GLY A 91 -14.39 -11.04 -1.12
N MET A 92 -14.41 -11.95 -0.16
CA MET A 92 -15.45 -11.98 0.87
C MET A 92 -15.11 -11.04 2.03
N TYR A 93 -16.13 -10.69 2.78
CA TYR A 93 -16.05 -9.93 4.02
C TYR A 93 -15.92 -10.88 5.19
N PHE A 94 -14.96 -10.63 6.05
CA PHE A 94 -14.70 -11.40 7.27
C PHE A 94 -14.79 -10.47 8.48
N LYS A 95 -15.40 -10.92 9.57
CA LYS A 95 -15.14 -10.30 10.86
C LYS A 95 -13.67 -10.52 11.23
N TYR A 96 -13.15 -9.70 12.12
CA TYR A 96 -11.74 -9.81 12.51
C TYR A 96 -11.38 -11.22 12.99
N LYS A 97 -10.38 -11.84 12.35
CA LYS A 97 -9.94 -13.22 12.66
C LYS A 97 -11.10 -14.22 12.74
N SER A 98 -11.95 -14.20 11.73
CA SER A 98 -13.03 -15.17 11.55
C SER A 98 -12.70 -16.13 10.43
N GLN A 99 -12.97 -17.41 10.62
CA GLN A 99 -12.94 -18.39 9.53
C GLN A 99 -14.13 -18.26 8.56
N TYR A 100 -15.17 -17.55 8.93
CA TYR A 100 -16.36 -17.41 8.09
C TYR A 100 -16.37 -16.08 7.34
N GLY A 101 -16.44 -16.19 6.01
CA GLY A 101 -16.62 -15.05 5.13
C GLY A 101 -18.01 -15.01 4.52
N PHE A 102 -18.43 -13.85 4.03
CA PHE A 102 -19.68 -13.70 3.28
C PHE A 102 -19.49 -12.74 2.11
N ALA A 103 -20.26 -12.95 1.05
CA ALA A 103 -20.30 -12.05 -0.08
C ALA A 103 -21.33 -10.94 0.13
N LEU A 104 -21.04 -9.77 -0.40
CA LEU A 104 -22.03 -8.72 -0.59
C LEU A 104 -22.36 -8.60 -2.08
N PRO A 105 -23.63 -8.37 -2.43
CA PRO A 105 -24.02 -8.21 -3.84
C PRO A 105 -23.39 -6.93 -4.43
N ASP A 106 -23.13 -6.97 -5.73
CA ASP A 106 -22.81 -5.80 -6.53
C ASP A 106 -24.09 -5.17 -7.10
N PRO A 107 -24.13 -3.86 -7.32
CA PRO A 107 -23.11 -2.88 -6.97
C PRO A 107 -23.15 -2.45 -5.50
N LEU A 108 -22.00 -2.10 -4.94
CA LEU A 108 -21.91 -1.59 -3.55
C LEU A 108 -22.61 -0.24 -3.35
N GLU A 109 -22.93 0.47 -4.40
CA GLU A 109 -23.64 1.76 -4.37
C GLU A 109 -25.01 1.65 -3.68
N SER A 110 -25.66 0.49 -3.74
CA SER A 110 -26.91 0.23 -3.03
C SER A 110 -26.74 -0.01 -1.52
N LYS A 111 -25.52 0.05 -0.98
CA LYS A 111 -25.17 -0.26 0.41
C LYS A 111 -25.76 -1.62 0.85
N PRO A 112 -25.34 -2.69 0.21
CA PRO A 112 -25.91 -4.01 0.43
C PRO A 112 -25.75 -4.44 1.89
N LYS A 113 -26.72 -5.25 2.35
CA LYS A 113 -26.72 -5.84 3.67
C LYS A 113 -26.23 -7.29 3.61
N TYR A 114 -25.80 -7.79 4.75
CA TYR A 114 -25.53 -9.20 4.93
C TYR A 114 -26.74 -10.06 4.58
N GLY A 115 -26.52 -11.10 3.78
CA GLY A 115 -27.58 -11.94 3.20
C GLY A 115 -27.97 -13.17 4.00
N GLY A 116 -27.43 -13.37 5.21
CA GLY A 116 -27.78 -14.50 6.08
C GLY A 116 -26.93 -15.76 5.88
N VAL A 117 -26.04 -15.81 4.89
CA VAL A 117 -25.21 -16.99 4.59
C VAL A 117 -23.73 -16.65 4.77
N VAL A 118 -23.02 -17.50 5.48
CA VAL A 118 -21.55 -17.49 5.59
C VAL A 118 -20.95 -18.68 4.86
N TYR A 119 -19.71 -18.51 4.41
CA TYR A 119 -18.92 -19.50 3.71
C TYR A 119 -17.66 -19.79 4.53
N GLY A 120 -17.42 -21.05 4.75
CA GLY A 120 -16.25 -21.62 5.39
C GLY A 120 -16.00 -22.99 4.78
N PRO A 121 -15.62 -24.01 5.55
CA PRO A 121 -15.55 -25.40 5.06
C PRO A 121 -16.87 -25.90 4.47
N THR A 122 -17.99 -25.35 4.96
CA THR A 122 -19.34 -25.51 4.41
C THR A 122 -20.08 -24.17 4.42
N ALA A 123 -20.96 -23.96 3.44
CA ALA A 123 -21.89 -22.83 3.49
C ALA A 123 -22.93 -23.07 4.59
N THR A 124 -23.21 -22.07 5.40
CA THR A 124 -24.10 -22.18 6.56
C THR A 124 -24.95 -20.93 6.71
N GLU A 125 -26.24 -21.09 6.95
CA GLU A 125 -27.08 -19.98 7.40
C GLU A 125 -26.72 -19.59 8.84
N MET A 126 -26.52 -18.29 9.05
CA MET A 126 -26.09 -17.78 10.36
C MET A 126 -26.53 -16.33 10.50
N ALA A 127 -26.97 -15.92 11.69
CA ALA A 127 -27.18 -14.49 11.92
C ALA A 127 -25.84 -13.74 11.99
N TYR A 128 -25.81 -12.50 11.52
CA TYR A 128 -24.56 -11.73 11.53
C TYR A 128 -23.93 -11.63 12.92
N ALA A 129 -24.76 -11.47 13.96
CA ALA A 129 -24.28 -11.39 15.35
C ALA A 129 -23.53 -12.65 15.78
N ASP A 130 -23.96 -13.81 15.29
CA ASP A 130 -23.46 -15.13 15.70
C ASP A 130 -22.20 -15.55 14.94
N ILE A 131 -21.78 -14.81 13.91
CA ILE A 131 -20.51 -15.08 13.20
C ILE A 131 -19.36 -14.96 14.19
N PRO A 132 -18.63 -16.05 14.50
CA PRO A 132 -17.51 -16.02 15.45
C PRO A 132 -16.33 -15.21 14.88
N TYR A 133 -15.56 -14.59 15.77
CA TYR A 133 -14.40 -13.79 15.42
C TYR A 133 -13.38 -13.73 16.57
N GLY A 134 -12.17 -13.26 16.26
CA GLY A 134 -11.10 -13.07 17.25
C GLY A 134 -10.08 -14.20 17.32
N ASP A 135 -10.38 -15.39 16.81
CA ASP A 135 -9.59 -16.60 17.08
C ASP A 135 -8.82 -17.13 15.88
N THR A 136 -9.39 -17.07 14.69
CA THR A 136 -8.83 -17.74 13.51
C THR A 136 -8.40 -16.74 12.45
N ASP A 137 -7.11 -16.67 12.15
CA ASP A 137 -6.61 -15.97 10.97
C ASP A 137 -7.10 -16.70 9.71
N PRO A 138 -8.02 -16.10 8.92
CA PRO A 138 -8.59 -16.81 7.78
C PRO A 138 -7.56 -17.05 6.66
N CYS A 139 -6.48 -16.27 6.58
CA CYS A 139 -5.40 -16.51 5.64
C CYS A 139 -4.66 -17.82 5.92
N SER A 140 -4.56 -18.23 7.18
CA SER A 140 -3.89 -19.48 7.55
C SER A 140 -4.59 -20.74 7.01
N LEU A 141 -5.83 -20.60 6.56
CA LEU A 141 -6.64 -21.68 5.99
C LEU A 141 -6.45 -21.86 4.48
N VAL A 142 -5.74 -20.93 3.83
CA VAL A 142 -5.36 -21.08 2.41
C VAL A 142 -4.33 -22.17 2.27
N ALA A 143 -4.54 -23.09 1.34
CA ALA A 143 -3.62 -24.20 1.10
C ALA A 143 -2.29 -23.74 0.44
N PRO A 144 -1.13 -24.27 0.85
CA PRO A 144 -0.91 -25.15 2.01
C PRO A 144 -1.14 -24.40 3.31
N ALA A 145 -1.85 -25.03 4.25
CA ALA A 145 -2.23 -24.40 5.52
C ALA A 145 -1.01 -23.86 6.28
N GLY A 146 -1.16 -22.65 6.86
CA GLY A 146 -0.10 -21.97 7.62
C GLY A 146 0.95 -21.25 6.77
N THR A 147 0.86 -21.29 5.44
CA THR A 147 1.76 -20.54 4.56
C THR A 147 1.42 -19.04 4.54
N TRP A 148 0.15 -18.73 4.57
CA TRP A 148 -0.38 -17.38 4.50
C TRP A 148 -0.90 -16.90 5.85
N ARG A 149 -0.85 -15.60 6.08
CA ARG A 149 -1.39 -14.93 7.26
C ARG A 149 -1.97 -13.56 6.90
N MET A 150 -2.75 -12.99 7.79
CA MET A 150 -3.14 -11.58 7.67
C MET A 150 -1.91 -10.67 7.81
N PRO A 151 -1.86 -9.54 7.07
CA PRO A 151 -0.78 -8.57 7.19
C PRO A 151 -0.81 -7.87 8.55
N THR A 152 0.35 -7.49 9.06
CA THR A 152 0.47 -6.58 10.19
C THR A 152 0.11 -5.14 9.79
N ALA A 153 -0.11 -4.28 10.76
CA ALA A 153 -0.33 -2.86 10.50
C ALA A 153 0.91 -2.19 9.86
N ASP A 154 2.11 -2.61 10.25
CA ASP A 154 3.35 -2.10 9.67
C ASP A 154 3.51 -2.51 8.21
N GLU A 155 3.13 -3.73 7.84
CA GLU A 155 3.09 -4.17 6.45
C GLU A 155 2.04 -3.42 5.62
N LEU A 156 0.91 -3.03 6.22
CA LEU A 156 -0.06 -2.16 5.56
C LEU A 156 0.48 -0.72 5.37
N ILE A 157 1.26 -0.21 6.32
CA ILE A 157 1.96 1.07 6.20
C ILE A 157 3.01 0.98 5.08
N GLU A 158 3.79 -0.09 5.05
CA GLU A 158 4.76 -0.35 3.98
C GLU A 158 4.07 -0.40 2.61
N LEU A 159 2.99 -1.19 2.46
CA LEU A 159 2.22 -1.30 1.23
C LEU A 159 1.77 0.06 0.70
N THR A 160 1.44 0.98 1.58
CA THR A 160 0.87 2.29 1.24
C THR A 160 1.86 3.44 1.35
N SER A 161 3.14 3.17 1.60
CA SER A 161 4.19 4.20 1.69
C SER A 161 4.49 4.83 0.32
N GLU A 162 5.05 6.03 0.33
CA GLU A 162 5.35 6.77 -0.90
C GLU A 162 6.45 6.08 -1.71
N GLY A 163 6.19 5.75 -2.95
CA GLY A 163 7.18 5.14 -3.85
C GLY A 163 6.60 4.45 -5.07
N SER A 164 5.38 3.94 -4.98
CA SER A 164 4.81 3.12 -6.06
C SER A 164 3.29 3.19 -6.10
N LYS A 165 2.75 4.40 -6.20
CA LYS A 165 1.29 4.58 -6.19
C LYS A 165 0.82 5.08 -7.53
N GLU A 166 0.17 4.23 -8.28
CA GLU A 166 -0.61 4.66 -9.41
C GLU A 166 -2.10 4.67 -9.05
N PHE A 167 -2.72 5.83 -9.17
CA PHE A 167 -4.16 5.97 -9.03
C PHE A 167 -4.81 5.62 -10.37
N VAL A 168 -5.47 4.47 -10.41
CA VAL A 168 -6.24 4.08 -11.58
C VAL A 168 -7.70 4.41 -11.32
N VAL A 169 -8.25 5.26 -12.18
CA VAL A 169 -9.57 5.89 -12.08
C VAL A 169 -10.67 4.86 -11.83
N ASP A 170 -11.51 5.14 -10.85
CA ASP A 170 -12.85 4.67 -10.54
C ASP A 170 -13.03 3.31 -9.88
N THR A 171 -12.13 2.33 -10.01
CA THR A 171 -12.42 0.98 -9.49
C THR A 171 -11.39 0.39 -8.54
N TYR A 172 -10.13 0.82 -8.56
CA TYR A 172 -9.09 0.29 -7.66
C TYR A 172 -7.88 1.23 -7.56
N ARG A 173 -7.04 1.00 -6.53
CA ARG A 173 -5.70 1.59 -6.42
C ARG A 173 -4.66 0.51 -6.62
N LEU A 174 -3.62 0.83 -7.35
CA LEU A 174 -2.43 0.01 -7.48
C LEU A 174 -1.38 0.48 -6.46
N CYS A 175 -0.84 -0.45 -5.69
CA CYS A 175 0.38 -0.29 -4.91
C CYS A 175 1.40 -1.27 -5.49
N SER A 176 2.57 -0.80 -5.89
CA SER A 176 3.59 -1.66 -6.50
C SER A 176 4.97 -1.32 -5.94
N ASP A 177 5.82 -2.31 -5.72
CA ASP A 177 7.24 -2.15 -5.41
C ASP A 177 8.13 -2.42 -6.64
N GLY A 178 7.51 -2.59 -7.81
CA GLY A 178 8.18 -2.95 -9.06
C GLY A 178 8.33 -4.46 -9.27
N GLU A 179 8.17 -5.26 -8.22
CA GLU A 179 8.17 -6.74 -8.27
C GLU A 179 6.76 -7.31 -8.10
N GLN A 180 5.95 -6.67 -7.28
CA GLN A 180 4.59 -7.08 -6.93
C GLN A 180 3.60 -5.94 -7.15
N ASP A 181 2.50 -6.25 -7.80
CA ASP A 181 1.36 -5.36 -7.99
C ASP A 181 0.20 -5.75 -7.06
N VAL A 182 -0.19 -4.84 -6.19
CA VAL A 182 -1.27 -5.04 -5.21
C VAL A 182 -2.41 -4.09 -5.50
N TYR A 183 -3.54 -4.63 -5.95
CA TYR A 183 -4.72 -3.85 -6.29
C TYR A 183 -5.65 -3.73 -5.09
N LEU A 184 -5.93 -2.51 -4.66
CA LEU A 184 -6.87 -2.20 -3.59
C LEU A 184 -8.19 -1.74 -4.21
N VAL A 185 -9.23 -2.56 -4.07
CA VAL A 185 -10.55 -2.25 -4.61
C VAL A 185 -11.43 -1.60 -3.54
N PRO A 186 -12.36 -0.71 -3.92
CA PRO A 186 -13.36 -0.19 -2.99
C PRO A 186 -14.19 -1.32 -2.39
N SER A 187 -14.26 -1.36 -1.08
CA SER A 187 -14.89 -2.45 -0.35
C SER A 187 -15.82 -1.97 0.75
N GLY A 188 -15.45 -0.88 1.42
CA GLY A 188 -16.16 -0.46 2.62
C GLY A 188 -16.03 -1.43 3.79
N GLN A 189 -16.81 -1.16 4.82
CA GLN A 189 -16.93 -1.95 6.05
C GLN A 189 -18.39 -2.33 6.26
N SER A 190 -18.68 -3.61 6.44
CA SER A 190 -20.02 -4.09 6.77
C SER A 190 -20.22 -4.16 8.28
N THR A 191 -21.38 -3.70 8.74
CA THR A 191 -21.88 -3.88 10.11
C THR A 191 -22.97 -4.95 10.18
N GLY A 192 -23.18 -5.69 9.09
CA GLY A 192 -24.27 -6.63 8.91
C GLY A 192 -25.57 -5.96 8.44
N SER A 193 -25.95 -4.83 9.02
CA SER A 193 -27.15 -4.09 8.65
C SER A 193 -26.92 -3.04 7.57
N SER A 194 -25.67 -2.60 7.37
CA SER A 194 -25.29 -1.58 6.40
C SER A 194 -23.83 -1.73 5.97
N LEU A 195 -23.52 -1.18 4.79
CA LEU A 195 -22.16 -0.99 4.31
C LEU A 195 -21.76 0.47 4.49
N MET A 196 -20.68 0.70 5.20
CA MET A 196 -20.08 2.03 5.44
C MET A 196 -18.91 2.26 4.50
N LEU A 197 -18.69 3.51 4.07
CA LEU A 197 -17.56 3.92 3.23
C LEU A 197 -17.38 3.05 1.97
N PRO A 198 -18.42 2.79 1.15
CA PRO A 198 -18.34 1.85 0.02
C PRO A 198 -17.33 2.26 -1.06
N THR A 199 -16.92 3.53 -1.09
CA THR A 199 -15.93 4.07 -2.03
C THR A 199 -14.50 4.02 -1.51
N ALA A 200 -14.27 3.50 -0.31
CA ALA A 200 -12.95 3.33 0.27
C ALA A 200 -12.50 1.87 0.21
N SER A 201 -11.21 1.65 0.02
CA SER A 201 -10.59 0.35 0.23
C SER A 201 -10.32 0.17 1.71
N LEU A 202 -10.98 -0.79 2.33
CA LEU A 202 -10.79 -1.14 3.74
C LEU A 202 -10.38 -2.60 3.86
N MET A 203 -9.35 -2.86 4.66
CA MET A 203 -8.95 -4.24 4.97
C MET A 203 -8.34 -4.35 6.37
N TRP A 204 -8.54 -5.51 6.98
CA TRP A 204 -8.00 -5.83 8.27
C TRP A 204 -6.48 -5.96 8.28
N SER A 205 -5.83 -5.52 9.36
CA SER A 205 -4.53 -6.04 9.79
C SER A 205 -4.73 -7.19 10.78
N SER A 206 -3.66 -7.92 11.07
CA SER A 206 -3.64 -8.95 12.13
C SER A 206 -3.58 -8.35 13.54
N ASP A 207 -3.31 -7.04 13.66
CA ASP A 207 -3.04 -6.39 14.93
C ASP A 207 -4.32 -5.96 15.63
N ALA A 208 -4.36 -6.24 16.93
CA ALA A 208 -5.38 -5.65 17.79
C ALA A 208 -5.21 -4.12 17.87
N GLY A 209 -6.31 -3.44 18.06
CA GLY A 209 -6.37 -2.02 18.42
C GLY A 209 -6.67 -1.84 19.90
N ASP A 210 -7.50 -0.84 20.22
CA ASP A 210 -8.08 -0.67 21.57
C ASP A 210 -8.92 -1.90 21.95
N ALA A 211 -9.34 -1.97 23.22
CA ALA A 211 -10.14 -3.09 23.70
C ALA A 211 -11.37 -3.36 22.81
N GLY A 212 -11.49 -4.61 22.34
CA GLY A 212 -12.56 -5.05 21.43
C GLY A 212 -12.46 -4.51 20.00
N LYS A 213 -11.35 -3.87 19.64
CA LYS A 213 -11.10 -3.32 18.31
C LYS A 213 -9.91 -4.00 17.63
N ALA A 214 -9.81 -3.85 16.31
CA ALA A 214 -8.68 -4.29 15.51
C ALA A 214 -8.26 -3.18 14.53
N ARG A 215 -6.97 -3.13 14.22
CA ARG A 215 -6.39 -2.17 13.30
C ARG A 215 -6.75 -2.51 11.86
N TYR A 216 -6.80 -1.53 11.00
CA TYR A 216 -7.18 -1.71 9.60
C TYR A 216 -6.60 -0.59 8.74
N LEU A 217 -6.45 -0.87 7.46
CA LEU A 217 -6.20 0.13 6.44
C LEU A 217 -7.53 0.72 5.96
N ALA A 218 -7.57 2.05 5.84
CA ALA A 218 -8.61 2.77 5.12
C ALA A 218 -7.97 3.70 4.09
N TRP A 219 -8.42 3.61 2.85
CA TRP A 219 -7.98 4.49 1.80
C TRP A 219 -9.13 4.87 0.89
N SER A 220 -9.61 6.11 1.00
CA SER A 220 -10.65 6.62 0.11
C SER A 220 -10.18 6.65 -1.35
N ASN A 221 -11.06 6.32 -2.29
CA ASN A 221 -10.74 6.21 -3.70
C ASN A 221 -10.75 7.56 -4.44
N THR A 222 -10.32 8.64 -3.77
CA THR A 222 -10.18 9.97 -4.37
C THR A 222 -8.70 10.28 -4.62
N ALA A 223 -8.42 11.05 -5.67
CA ALA A 223 -7.04 11.36 -6.10
C ALA A 223 -6.18 12.00 -4.99
N THR A 224 -6.79 12.78 -4.10
CA THR A 224 -6.11 13.53 -3.04
C THR A 224 -6.07 12.81 -1.69
N SER A 225 -6.74 11.66 -1.55
CA SER A 225 -6.78 10.95 -0.27
C SER A 225 -5.43 10.30 0.05
N LYS A 226 -5.08 10.34 1.33
CA LYS A 226 -3.92 9.59 1.86
C LYS A 226 -4.40 8.30 2.53
N PRO A 227 -3.61 7.23 2.47
CA PRO A 227 -3.91 6.02 3.23
C PRO A 227 -3.82 6.29 4.73
N MET A 228 -4.66 5.61 5.48
CA MET A 228 -4.63 5.64 6.94
C MET A 228 -4.64 4.20 7.47
N VAL A 229 -3.62 3.84 8.23
CA VAL A 229 -3.67 2.65 9.06
C VAL A 229 -4.06 3.06 10.47
N SER A 230 -5.26 2.65 10.90
CA SER A 230 -5.84 3.08 12.17
C SER A 230 -5.04 2.57 13.36
N SER A 231 -4.63 3.45 14.28
CA SER A 231 -3.94 3.06 15.51
C SER A 231 -4.90 2.46 16.56
N GLY A 232 -6.07 3.08 16.77
CA GLY A 232 -7.08 2.61 17.73
C GLY A 232 -7.98 1.51 17.19
N GLY A 233 -8.10 1.40 15.88
CA GLY A 233 -8.90 0.37 15.21
C GLY A 233 -10.41 0.64 15.22
N THR A 234 -11.16 -0.36 14.73
CA THR A 234 -12.62 -0.40 14.73
C THR A 234 -13.10 -1.72 15.36
N SER A 235 -14.39 -1.82 15.68
CA SER A 235 -14.97 -3.01 16.31
C SER A 235 -14.62 -4.29 15.55
N GLN A 236 -14.14 -5.31 16.25
CA GLN A 236 -13.85 -6.63 15.71
C GLN A 236 -15.09 -7.35 15.16
N ALA A 237 -16.28 -6.92 15.60
CA ALA A 237 -17.56 -7.44 15.12
C ALA A 237 -17.94 -6.90 13.73
N ASN A 238 -17.26 -5.85 13.23
CA ASN A 238 -17.43 -5.37 11.87
C ASN A 238 -16.72 -6.31 10.89
N SER A 239 -17.07 -6.23 9.62
CA SER A 239 -16.48 -7.06 8.59
C SER A 239 -15.84 -6.23 7.49
N MET A 240 -14.65 -6.62 7.08
CA MET A 240 -13.90 -6.05 5.98
C MET A 240 -13.32 -7.16 5.12
N MET A 241 -12.83 -6.81 3.95
CA MET A 241 -12.06 -7.74 3.15
C MET A 241 -10.70 -8.01 3.79
N VAL A 242 -10.12 -9.14 3.45
CA VAL A 242 -8.79 -9.57 3.91
C VAL A 242 -7.91 -9.82 2.69
N ARG A 243 -6.68 -9.34 2.73
CA ARG A 243 -5.62 -9.71 1.81
C ARG A 243 -4.51 -10.38 2.58
N CYS A 244 -3.98 -11.44 2.04
CA CYS A 244 -3.03 -12.27 2.78
C CYS A 244 -1.58 -11.95 2.37
N VAL A 245 -0.66 -12.24 3.28
CA VAL A 245 0.78 -12.15 3.04
C VAL A 245 1.48 -13.44 3.45
N ARG A 246 2.65 -13.69 2.87
CA ARG A 246 3.57 -14.75 3.30
C ARG A 246 5.00 -14.23 3.31
N ALA A 247 5.89 -14.95 3.99
CA ALA A 247 7.32 -14.66 3.93
C ALA A 247 7.86 -14.76 2.48
N LYS A 248 8.86 -13.94 2.18
CA LYS A 248 9.67 -14.05 0.96
C LYS A 248 10.51 -15.31 0.94
#